data_1b5a01c4caa24d005bfc87a28a6e1a10
#
_entry.id   1b5a01c4caa24d005bfc87a28a6e1a10
#
_cell.length_a   1.000
_cell.length_b   1.000
_cell.length_c   1.000
_cell.angle_alpha   90.00
_cell.angle_beta   90.00
_cell.angle_gamma   90.00
#
_symmetry.space_group_name_H-M   'P 1'
#
loop_
_entity.id
_entity.type
_entity.pdbx_description
1 polymer ?
#
loop_
_entity_poly.entity_id
_entity_poly.type
_entity_poly.pdbx_seq_one_letter_code
_entity_poly.pdbx_strand_id
1 'polypeptide(L)'
;DFVNDTMVPYIERQGGVSNISANGLITRMVQVQLDQEKIDAINEKLLEVIDVQLADAKAQLDTAEAQIEAGRKQYETQLANYDKLVSDTINSQYSGELQDSFMLVKKQAQALLESVNQLIAVVNEPEIQQALIDVRDGLQRVVDKFNETGMQDIDSLIEIVAELRDITDKLTTALQDLQQRLNAQGDTAGTTAGELVDDLQVQQSLSNIYNTLESTIKAMDDVPGLMDQFTQ
;
A
#
# COMPACT_ATOMS: atom_id res chain seq x y z
N ASP A 1 33.00 68.38 39.09
CA ASP A 1 33.00 69.83 38.83
C ASP A 1 34.02 70.48 39.80
N PHE A 2 35.14 71.00 39.26
CA PHE A 2 36.30 71.44 40.04
C PHE A 2 35.91 72.37 41.20
N VAL A 3 34.95 73.23 40.99
CA VAL A 3 34.51 74.14 42.03
C VAL A 3 33.77 73.41 43.17
N ASN A 4 32.83 72.59 42.86
CA ASN A 4 32.05 71.81 43.81
C ASN A 4 32.84 70.66 44.43
N ASP A 5 33.72 70.01 43.68
CA ASP A 5 34.41 68.80 44.13
C ASP A 5 35.72 69.12 44.87
N THR A 6 36.34 70.28 44.55
CA THR A 6 37.65 70.62 45.08
C THR A 6 37.66 71.95 45.86
N MET A 7 37.14 73.04 45.26
CA MET A 7 37.24 74.37 45.91
C MET A 7 36.30 74.53 47.07
N VAL A 8 35.04 74.17 46.97
CA VAL A 8 34.08 74.28 48.10
C VAL A 8 34.55 73.50 49.32
N PRO A 9 34.91 72.20 49.19
CA PRO A 9 35.38 71.42 50.34
C PRO A 9 36.71 71.94 50.91
N TYR A 10 37.57 72.50 50.05
CA TYR A 10 38.86 73.09 50.53
C TYR A 10 38.64 74.33 51.36
N ILE A 11 37.73 75.28 50.96
CA ILE A 11 37.47 76.52 51.65
C ILE A 11 36.61 76.28 52.92
N GLU A 12 35.68 75.35 52.93
CA GLU A 12 34.89 74.96 54.13
C GLU A 12 35.73 74.43 55.23
N ARG A 13 36.93 73.85 54.99
CA ARG A 13 37.88 73.40 55.99
C ARG A 13 38.68 74.47 56.61
N GLN A 14 38.59 75.75 56.13
CA GLN A 14 39.31 76.88 56.79
C GLN A 14 38.60 77.39 58.01
N GLY A 15 39.34 77.59 59.06
CA GLY A 15 38.79 78.11 60.35
C GLY A 15 38.10 79.43 60.19
N GLY A 16 36.85 79.56 60.63
CA GLY A 16 36.05 80.76 60.53
C GLY A 16 35.05 80.83 59.35
N VAL A 17 35.02 79.81 58.49
CA VAL A 17 34.03 79.71 57.39
C VAL A 17 32.88 78.84 57.85
N SER A 18 31.64 79.34 57.93
CA SER A 18 30.46 78.58 58.34
C SER A 18 29.62 78.02 57.23
N ASN A 19 29.67 78.62 56.01
CA ASN A 19 28.95 78.16 54.85
C ASN A 19 29.49 78.83 53.53
N ILE A 20 29.55 78.13 52.48
CA ILE A 20 29.93 78.62 51.10
C ILE A 20 28.79 78.38 50.13
N SER A 21 28.44 79.44 49.47
CA SER A 21 27.48 79.36 48.36
C SER A 21 28.17 79.71 47.05
N ALA A 22 28.28 78.74 46.17
CA ALA A 22 28.84 78.93 44.86
C ALA A 22 27.72 79.30 43.83
N ASN A 23 27.67 80.56 43.42
CA ASN A 23 26.68 81.04 42.47
C ASN A 23 27.33 81.22 41.09
N GLY A 24 26.59 80.99 40.04
CA GLY A 24 27.05 81.14 38.61
C GLY A 24 27.80 79.98 38.09
N LEU A 25 27.73 78.82 38.72
CA LEU A 25 28.30 77.60 38.15
C LEU A 25 27.57 77.17 36.92
N ILE A 26 28.31 76.95 35.81
CA ILE A 26 27.79 76.47 34.56
C ILE A 26 27.74 74.92 34.62
N THR A 27 26.56 74.35 34.67
CA THR A 27 26.38 72.92 34.54
C THR A 27 26.54 72.54 33.07
N ARG A 28 27.54 71.70 32.81
CA ARG A 28 27.70 71.16 31.44
C ARG A 28 26.58 70.14 31.18
N MET A 29 25.66 70.48 30.33
CA MET A 29 24.68 69.57 29.81
C MET A 29 25.10 69.15 28.40
N VAL A 30 25.16 67.83 28.18
CA VAL A 30 25.30 67.30 26.84
C VAL A 30 23.89 67.04 26.32
N GLN A 31 23.47 67.87 25.43
CA GLN A 31 22.19 67.69 24.70
C GLN A 31 22.44 66.82 23.47
N VAL A 32 21.97 65.61 23.49
CA VAL A 32 21.98 64.72 22.31
C VAL A 32 20.66 64.92 21.56
N GLN A 33 20.75 65.50 20.41
CA GLN A 33 19.58 65.65 19.54
C GLN A 33 19.65 64.62 18.43
N LEU A 34 18.65 63.79 18.39
CA LEU A 34 18.49 62.77 17.34
C LEU A 34 17.98 63.50 16.07
N ASP A 35 18.69 63.31 14.99
CA ASP A 35 18.31 63.79 13.66
C ASP A 35 17.34 62.79 13.02
N GLN A 36 16.04 63.09 13.07
CA GLN A 36 14.99 62.21 12.61
C GLN A 36 15.11 61.92 11.10
N GLU A 37 15.51 62.90 10.30
CA GLU A 37 15.68 62.71 8.88
C GLU A 37 16.76 61.70 8.53
N LYS A 38 17.86 61.66 9.34
CA LYS A 38 18.90 60.65 9.15
C LYS A 38 18.47 59.25 9.61
N ILE A 39 17.65 59.17 10.65
CA ILE A 39 17.09 57.92 11.10
C ILE A 39 16.16 57.35 10.02
N ASP A 40 15.29 58.19 9.47
CA ASP A 40 14.36 57.76 8.43
C ASP A 40 15.11 57.34 7.16
N ALA A 41 16.14 58.09 6.75
CA ALA A 41 16.98 57.70 5.61
C ALA A 41 17.76 56.37 5.81
N ILE A 42 18.18 56.08 7.04
CA ILE A 42 18.81 54.79 7.36
C ILE A 42 17.78 53.67 7.31
N ASN A 43 16.60 53.90 7.86
CA ASN A 43 15.52 52.92 7.86
C ASN A 43 15.07 52.58 6.42
N GLU A 44 14.94 53.63 5.56
CA GLU A 44 14.58 53.43 4.17
C GLU A 44 15.61 52.59 3.40
N LYS A 45 16.92 52.87 3.58
CA LYS A 45 17.98 52.06 3.00
C LYS A 45 18.01 50.62 3.56
N LEU A 46 17.73 50.44 4.83
CA LEU A 46 17.68 49.11 5.46
C LEU A 46 16.53 48.30 4.88
N LEU A 47 15.35 48.91 4.72
CA LEU A 47 14.19 48.25 4.12
C LEU A 47 14.47 47.89 2.64
N GLU A 48 15.09 48.76 1.87
CA GLU A 48 15.48 48.48 0.47
C GLU A 48 16.42 47.25 0.38
N VAL A 49 17.43 47.21 1.24
CA VAL A 49 18.37 46.04 1.29
C VAL A 49 17.66 44.78 1.67
N ILE A 50 16.76 44.82 2.67
CA ILE A 50 15.97 43.69 3.10
C ILE A 50 15.05 43.20 1.98
N ASP A 51 14.36 44.11 1.30
CA ASP A 51 13.46 43.79 0.19
C ASP A 51 14.20 43.10 -0.97
N VAL A 52 15.40 43.58 -1.31
CA VAL A 52 16.25 42.95 -2.34
C VAL A 52 16.68 41.55 -1.91
N GLN A 53 17.16 41.39 -0.67
CA GLN A 53 17.58 40.09 -0.16
C GLN A 53 16.42 39.08 -0.08
N LEU A 54 15.23 39.58 0.29
CA LEU A 54 14.02 38.73 0.35
C LEU A 54 13.56 38.32 -1.05
N ALA A 55 13.63 39.25 -2.04
CA ALA A 55 13.32 38.92 -3.43
C ALA A 55 14.30 37.88 -4.00
N ASP A 56 15.60 38.01 -3.72
CA ASP A 56 16.61 37.06 -4.15
C ASP A 56 16.41 35.69 -3.50
N ALA A 57 16.13 35.66 -2.20
CA ALA A 57 15.83 34.41 -1.46
C ALA A 57 14.58 33.72 -2.02
N LYS A 58 13.55 34.48 -2.34
CA LYS A 58 12.34 33.95 -2.97
C LYS A 58 12.63 33.39 -4.36
N ALA A 59 13.39 34.08 -5.19
CA ALA A 59 13.76 33.57 -6.51
C ALA A 59 14.59 32.25 -6.43
N GLN A 60 15.47 32.15 -5.44
CA GLN A 60 16.21 30.90 -5.19
C GLN A 60 15.28 29.77 -4.73
N LEU A 61 14.30 30.06 -3.88
CA LEU A 61 13.31 29.10 -3.42
C LEU A 61 12.44 28.62 -4.60
N ASP A 62 11.92 29.52 -5.40
CA ASP A 62 11.12 29.19 -6.59
C ASP A 62 11.92 28.32 -7.58
N THR A 63 13.23 28.61 -7.74
CA THR A 63 14.12 27.80 -8.57
C THR A 63 14.34 26.41 -7.99
N ALA A 64 14.55 26.29 -6.68
CA ALA A 64 14.71 25.00 -5.99
C ALA A 64 13.42 24.16 -6.06
N GLU A 65 12.25 24.79 -5.90
CA GLU A 65 10.96 24.12 -6.04
C GLU A 65 10.76 23.57 -7.45
N ALA A 66 11.09 24.36 -8.47
CA ALA A 66 11.03 23.91 -9.87
C ALA A 66 12.00 22.72 -10.14
N GLN A 67 13.19 22.72 -9.54
CA GLN A 67 14.14 21.63 -9.67
C GLN A 67 13.65 20.34 -8.97
N ILE A 68 13.05 20.47 -7.78
CA ILE A 68 12.45 19.35 -7.05
C ILE A 68 11.30 18.74 -7.85
N GLU A 69 10.43 19.58 -8.41
CA GLU A 69 9.30 19.09 -9.22
C GLU A 69 9.77 18.42 -10.51
N ALA A 70 10.78 18.95 -11.16
CA ALA A 70 11.40 18.31 -12.33
C ALA A 70 12.06 16.96 -11.98
N GLY A 71 12.77 16.89 -10.84
CA GLY A 71 13.37 15.67 -10.33
C GLY A 71 12.33 14.61 -9.97
N ARG A 72 11.22 15.02 -9.37
CA ARG A 72 10.10 14.15 -9.05
C ARG A 72 9.49 13.54 -10.31
N LYS A 73 9.19 14.35 -11.33
CA LYS A 73 8.67 13.85 -12.61
C LYS A 73 9.62 12.89 -13.31
N GLN A 74 10.92 13.19 -13.25
CA GLN A 74 11.93 12.29 -13.81
C GLN A 74 11.97 10.97 -13.07
N TYR A 75 11.87 10.99 -11.75
CA TYR A 75 11.84 9.78 -10.92
C TYR A 75 10.57 8.95 -11.20
N GLU A 76 9.40 9.59 -11.27
CA GLU A 76 8.13 8.91 -11.61
C GLU A 76 8.20 8.25 -13.00
N THR A 77 8.82 8.93 -13.97
CA THR A 77 9.03 8.37 -15.31
C THR A 77 9.99 7.18 -15.30
N GLN A 78 11.07 7.26 -14.52
CA GLN A 78 12.02 6.16 -14.39
C GLN A 78 11.40 4.96 -13.69
N LEU A 79 10.60 5.18 -12.66
CA LEU A 79 9.87 4.12 -11.95
C LEU A 79 8.91 3.39 -12.89
N ALA A 80 8.09 4.14 -13.64
CA ALA A 80 7.17 3.56 -14.62
C ALA A 80 7.90 2.76 -15.73
N ASN A 81 9.06 3.25 -16.19
CA ASN A 81 9.88 2.54 -17.16
C ASN A 81 10.53 1.27 -16.57
N TYR A 82 10.91 1.32 -15.28
CA TYR A 82 11.46 0.16 -14.59
C TYR A 82 10.40 -0.92 -14.41
N ASP A 83 9.20 -0.56 -13.95
CA ASP A 83 8.08 -1.48 -13.81
C ASP A 83 7.73 -2.15 -15.16
N LYS A 84 7.71 -1.37 -16.23
CA LYS A 84 7.50 -1.90 -17.57
C LYS A 84 8.63 -2.84 -18.02
N LEU A 85 9.89 -2.47 -17.78
CA LEU A 85 11.04 -3.30 -18.15
C LEU A 85 11.04 -4.63 -17.39
N VAL A 86 10.72 -4.60 -16.08
CA VAL A 86 10.59 -5.81 -15.25
C VAL A 86 9.46 -6.69 -15.80
N SER A 87 8.28 -6.11 -16.05
CA SER A 87 7.14 -6.83 -16.61
C SER A 87 7.46 -7.44 -17.99
N ASP A 88 8.06 -6.67 -18.88
CA ASP A 88 8.45 -7.13 -20.24
C ASP A 88 9.53 -8.23 -20.17
N THR A 89 10.48 -8.13 -19.21
CA THR A 89 11.53 -9.15 -19.03
C THR A 89 10.94 -10.45 -18.49
N ILE A 90 10.08 -10.36 -17.46
CA ILE A 90 9.35 -11.52 -16.91
C ILE A 90 8.53 -12.18 -18.03
N ASN A 91 7.73 -11.40 -18.73
CA ASN A 91 6.88 -11.93 -19.79
C ASN A 91 7.69 -12.57 -20.95
N SER A 92 8.84 -12.03 -21.32
CA SER A 92 9.66 -12.57 -22.42
C SER A 92 10.46 -13.80 -22.03
N GLN A 93 10.94 -13.86 -20.79
CA GLN A 93 11.83 -14.94 -20.33
C GLN A 93 11.05 -16.15 -19.84
N TYR A 94 9.85 -15.94 -19.30
CA TYR A 94 9.04 -16.99 -18.64
C TYR A 94 7.67 -17.19 -19.29
N SER A 95 7.40 -16.56 -20.43
CA SER A 95 6.10 -16.68 -21.13
C SER A 95 5.71 -18.14 -21.42
N GLY A 96 6.68 -19.01 -21.69
CA GLY A 96 6.43 -20.43 -21.93
C GLY A 96 5.97 -21.17 -20.67
N GLU A 97 6.69 -21.03 -19.56
CA GLU A 97 6.38 -21.73 -18.31
C GLU A 97 5.09 -21.20 -17.67
N LEU A 98 4.87 -19.89 -17.72
CA LEU A 98 3.61 -19.27 -17.31
C LEU A 98 2.43 -19.75 -18.16
N GLN A 99 2.62 -19.84 -19.47
CA GLN A 99 1.62 -20.31 -20.39
C GLN A 99 1.24 -21.76 -20.11
N ASP A 100 2.23 -22.63 -19.86
CA ASP A 100 2.02 -24.03 -19.53
C ASP A 100 1.28 -24.18 -18.19
N SER A 101 1.66 -23.41 -17.17
CA SER A 101 0.99 -23.41 -15.86
C SER A 101 -0.43 -22.89 -15.95
N PHE A 102 -0.67 -21.81 -16.69
CA PHE A 102 -1.98 -21.25 -16.95
C PHE A 102 -2.89 -22.28 -17.67
N MET A 103 -2.36 -22.96 -18.70
CA MET A 103 -3.09 -24.00 -19.41
C MET A 103 -3.39 -25.19 -18.53
N LEU A 104 -2.46 -25.57 -17.65
CA LEU A 104 -2.65 -26.67 -16.71
C LEU A 104 -3.76 -26.35 -15.72
N VAL A 105 -3.71 -25.19 -15.04
CA VAL A 105 -4.73 -24.75 -14.06
C VAL A 105 -6.10 -24.63 -14.73
N LYS A 106 -6.17 -24.04 -15.92
CA LYS A 106 -7.40 -23.96 -16.73
C LYS A 106 -7.98 -25.33 -17.01
N LYS A 107 -7.15 -26.28 -17.47
CA LYS A 107 -7.58 -27.65 -17.77
C LYS A 107 -8.10 -28.36 -16.52
N GLN A 108 -7.44 -28.18 -15.37
CA GLN A 108 -7.88 -28.76 -14.10
C GLN A 108 -9.19 -28.12 -13.62
N ALA A 109 -9.37 -26.80 -13.73
CA ALA A 109 -10.61 -26.14 -13.42
C ALA A 109 -11.79 -26.64 -14.28
N GLN A 110 -11.57 -26.86 -15.58
CA GLN A 110 -12.57 -27.42 -16.48
C GLN A 110 -12.92 -28.87 -16.12
N ALA A 111 -11.92 -29.68 -15.79
CA ALA A 111 -12.14 -31.07 -15.39
C ALA A 111 -12.91 -31.16 -14.05
N LEU A 112 -12.61 -30.24 -13.12
CA LEU A 112 -13.32 -30.13 -11.86
C LEU A 112 -14.78 -29.70 -12.06
N LEU A 113 -15.04 -28.73 -12.92
CA LEU A 113 -16.38 -28.30 -13.31
C LEU A 113 -17.21 -29.46 -13.89
N GLU A 114 -16.63 -30.26 -14.78
CA GLU A 114 -17.29 -31.43 -15.36
C GLU A 114 -17.59 -32.47 -14.27
N SER A 115 -16.65 -32.74 -13.38
CA SER A 115 -16.84 -33.70 -12.29
C SER A 115 -17.91 -33.24 -11.28
N VAL A 116 -17.97 -31.95 -10.97
CA VAL A 116 -19.03 -31.36 -10.13
C VAL A 116 -20.40 -31.47 -10.81
N ASN A 117 -20.49 -31.23 -12.11
CA ASN A 117 -21.74 -31.40 -12.87
C ASN A 117 -22.24 -32.86 -12.82
N GLN A 118 -21.32 -33.82 -12.95
CA GLN A 118 -21.68 -35.24 -12.85
C GLN A 118 -22.17 -35.59 -11.43
N LEU A 119 -21.56 -35.04 -10.40
CA LEU A 119 -22.01 -35.27 -9.02
C LEU A 119 -23.38 -34.64 -8.74
N ILE A 120 -23.64 -33.42 -9.22
CA ILE A 120 -24.95 -32.75 -9.08
C ILE A 120 -26.06 -33.61 -9.69
N ALA A 121 -25.78 -34.34 -10.79
CA ALA A 121 -26.76 -35.17 -11.47
C ALA A 121 -27.17 -36.42 -10.67
N VAL A 122 -26.32 -36.91 -9.77
CA VAL A 122 -26.55 -38.14 -9.00
C VAL A 122 -26.88 -37.91 -7.52
N VAL A 123 -26.61 -36.69 -7.00
CA VAL A 123 -26.93 -36.32 -5.61
C VAL A 123 -28.39 -35.89 -5.51
N ASN A 124 -29.15 -36.53 -4.66
CA ASN A 124 -30.57 -36.26 -4.44
C ASN A 124 -30.85 -35.41 -3.19
N GLU A 125 -29.83 -34.99 -2.45
CA GLU A 125 -29.97 -34.21 -1.21
C GLU A 125 -29.97 -32.70 -1.53
N PRO A 126 -31.09 -31.97 -1.27
CA PRO A 126 -31.25 -30.60 -1.74
C PRO A 126 -30.20 -29.63 -1.21
N GLU A 127 -29.78 -29.79 0.06
CA GLU A 127 -28.79 -28.89 0.70
C GLU A 127 -27.41 -29.06 0.07
N ILE A 128 -26.97 -30.30 -0.15
CA ILE A 128 -25.67 -30.60 -0.77
C ILE A 128 -25.73 -30.22 -2.25
N GLN A 129 -26.85 -30.51 -2.92
CA GLN A 129 -27.04 -30.14 -4.31
C GLN A 129 -26.91 -28.64 -4.53
N GLN A 130 -27.48 -27.82 -3.60
CA GLN A 130 -27.34 -26.37 -3.66
C GLN A 130 -25.88 -25.92 -3.45
N ALA A 131 -25.17 -26.50 -2.47
CA ALA A 131 -23.75 -26.20 -2.25
C ALA A 131 -22.88 -26.55 -3.47
N LEU A 132 -23.16 -27.68 -4.12
CA LEU A 132 -22.47 -28.10 -5.36
C LEU A 132 -22.82 -27.17 -6.55
N ILE A 133 -24.05 -26.67 -6.63
CA ILE A 133 -24.46 -25.68 -7.63
C ILE A 133 -23.67 -24.37 -7.44
N ASP A 134 -23.53 -23.89 -6.20
CA ASP A 134 -22.77 -22.68 -5.89
C ASP A 134 -21.27 -22.84 -6.26
N VAL A 135 -20.70 -24.03 -6.01
CA VAL A 135 -19.34 -24.40 -6.44
C VAL A 135 -19.23 -24.43 -7.98
N ARG A 136 -20.16 -25.06 -8.66
CA ARG A 136 -20.23 -25.11 -10.12
C ARG A 136 -20.23 -23.71 -10.73
N ASP A 137 -21.10 -22.84 -10.20
CA ASP A 137 -21.22 -21.46 -10.72
C ASP A 137 -19.95 -20.65 -10.43
N GLY A 138 -19.25 -20.93 -9.32
CA GLY A 138 -17.92 -20.41 -9.05
C GLY A 138 -16.88 -20.89 -10.06
N LEU A 139 -16.80 -22.20 -10.28
CA LEU A 139 -15.87 -22.79 -11.25
C LEU A 139 -16.13 -22.29 -12.68
N GLN A 140 -17.40 -22.11 -13.05
CA GLN A 140 -17.77 -21.55 -14.36
C GLN A 140 -17.21 -20.12 -14.50
N ARG A 141 -17.37 -19.26 -13.50
CA ARG A 141 -16.79 -17.90 -13.52
C ARG A 141 -15.27 -17.93 -13.68
N VAL A 142 -14.59 -18.82 -12.97
CA VAL A 142 -13.14 -19.00 -13.10
C VAL A 142 -12.76 -19.41 -14.52
N VAL A 143 -13.45 -20.38 -15.10
CA VAL A 143 -13.23 -20.82 -16.49
C VAL A 143 -13.49 -19.69 -17.49
N ASP A 144 -14.53 -18.89 -17.27
CA ASP A 144 -14.86 -17.74 -18.12
C ASP A 144 -13.78 -16.67 -18.02
N LYS A 145 -13.29 -16.35 -16.81
CA LYS A 145 -12.12 -15.47 -16.61
C LYS A 145 -10.88 -15.96 -17.38
N PHE A 146 -10.58 -17.26 -17.33
CA PHE A 146 -9.50 -17.84 -18.14
C PHE A 146 -9.69 -17.63 -19.63
N ASN A 147 -10.92 -17.62 -20.12
CA ASN A 147 -11.20 -17.42 -21.55
C ASN A 147 -11.13 -15.94 -21.97
N GLU A 148 -11.53 -15.02 -21.08
CA GLU A 148 -11.59 -13.58 -21.35
C GLU A 148 -10.21 -12.89 -21.18
N THR A 149 -9.45 -13.25 -20.15
CA THR A 149 -8.24 -12.53 -19.76
C THR A 149 -7.08 -12.80 -20.73
N GLY A 150 -7.13 -13.87 -21.51
CA GLY A 150 -6.01 -14.25 -22.40
C GLY A 150 -4.68 -14.17 -21.63
N MET A 151 -3.82 -15.14 -21.70
CA MET A 151 -2.57 -15.34 -20.94
C MET A 151 -1.58 -14.16 -20.92
N GLN A 152 -1.97 -13.01 -20.35
CA GLN A 152 -1.19 -11.77 -20.56
C GLN A 152 -0.41 -11.29 -19.35
N ASP A 153 -0.79 -11.67 -18.10
CA ASP A 153 -0.05 -11.24 -16.92
C ASP A 153 -0.16 -12.22 -15.75
N ILE A 154 0.87 -12.17 -14.91
CA ILE A 154 0.99 -12.95 -13.68
C ILE A 154 -0.08 -12.57 -12.64
N ASP A 155 -0.42 -11.29 -12.54
CA ASP A 155 -1.35 -10.80 -11.51
C ASP A 155 -2.75 -11.38 -11.73
N SER A 156 -3.19 -11.46 -12.99
CA SER A 156 -4.44 -12.14 -13.37
C SER A 156 -4.43 -13.62 -13.00
N LEU A 157 -3.31 -14.32 -13.19
CA LEU A 157 -3.19 -15.73 -12.80
C LEU A 157 -3.29 -15.90 -11.28
N ILE A 158 -2.64 -15.02 -10.51
CA ILE A 158 -2.71 -15.05 -9.04
C ILE A 158 -4.14 -14.88 -8.55
N GLU A 159 -4.86 -13.90 -9.11
CA GLU A 159 -6.25 -13.64 -8.74
C GLU A 159 -7.15 -14.85 -9.04
N ILE A 160 -6.98 -15.43 -10.23
CA ILE A 160 -7.72 -16.63 -10.64
C ILE A 160 -7.41 -17.82 -9.74
N VAL A 161 -6.13 -18.05 -9.40
CA VAL A 161 -5.71 -19.13 -8.50
C VAL A 161 -6.27 -18.93 -7.08
N ALA A 162 -6.29 -17.70 -6.58
CA ALA A 162 -6.88 -17.39 -5.28
C ALA A 162 -8.39 -17.67 -5.24
N GLU A 163 -9.12 -17.27 -6.28
CA GLU A 163 -10.55 -17.56 -6.43
C GLU A 163 -10.81 -19.07 -6.54
N LEU A 164 -10.00 -19.78 -7.34
CA LEU A 164 -10.12 -21.22 -7.50
C LEU A 164 -9.85 -21.96 -6.17
N ARG A 165 -8.92 -21.46 -5.35
CA ARG A 165 -8.63 -22.02 -4.02
C ARG A 165 -9.83 -21.90 -3.08
N ASP A 166 -10.47 -20.74 -3.01
CA ASP A 166 -11.70 -20.54 -2.21
C ASP A 166 -12.82 -21.50 -2.65
N ILE A 167 -12.96 -21.73 -3.95
CA ILE A 167 -13.94 -22.67 -4.51
C ILE A 167 -13.59 -24.13 -4.16
N THR A 168 -12.33 -24.51 -4.23
CA THR A 168 -11.89 -25.88 -3.86
C THR A 168 -12.08 -26.16 -2.38
N ASP A 169 -11.91 -25.17 -1.51
CA ASP A 169 -12.19 -25.30 -0.07
C ASP A 169 -13.69 -25.50 0.19
N LYS A 170 -14.55 -24.76 -0.51
CA LYS A 170 -16.01 -24.94 -0.44
C LYS A 170 -16.45 -26.30 -0.95
N LEU A 171 -15.86 -26.75 -2.07
CA LEU A 171 -16.11 -28.09 -2.59
C LEU A 171 -15.69 -29.18 -1.60
N THR A 172 -14.51 -29.05 -1.01
CA THR A 172 -14.02 -30.00 0.00
C THR A 172 -15.00 -30.13 1.17
N THR A 173 -15.55 -29.01 1.65
CA THR A 173 -16.54 -28.99 2.72
C THR A 173 -17.83 -29.70 2.30
N ALA A 174 -18.34 -29.41 1.10
CA ALA A 174 -19.56 -30.05 0.59
C ALA A 174 -19.37 -31.57 0.39
N LEU A 175 -18.20 -32.01 -0.09
CA LEU A 175 -17.87 -33.43 -0.24
C LEU A 175 -17.76 -34.14 1.10
N GLN A 176 -17.18 -33.53 2.11
CA GLN A 176 -17.10 -34.08 3.47
C GLN A 176 -18.49 -34.25 4.08
N ASP A 177 -19.38 -33.26 3.92
CA ASP A 177 -20.76 -33.38 4.42
C ASP A 177 -21.52 -34.50 3.71
N LEU A 178 -21.39 -34.61 2.38
CA LEU A 178 -21.96 -35.70 1.60
C LEU A 178 -21.46 -37.06 2.09
N GLN A 179 -20.16 -37.20 2.29
CA GLN A 179 -19.57 -38.47 2.76
C GLN A 179 -20.01 -38.84 4.16
N GLN A 180 -20.17 -37.88 5.07
CA GLN A 180 -20.73 -38.10 6.41
C GLN A 180 -22.18 -38.63 6.34
N ARG A 181 -22.99 -38.07 5.47
CA ARG A 181 -24.39 -38.47 5.29
C ARG A 181 -24.49 -39.86 4.67
N LEU A 182 -23.67 -40.18 3.67
CA LEU A 182 -23.61 -41.53 3.09
C LEU A 182 -23.18 -42.59 4.14
N ASN A 183 -22.21 -42.27 4.96
CA ASN A 183 -21.75 -43.19 6.02
C ASN A 183 -22.84 -43.40 7.11
N ALA A 184 -23.64 -42.36 7.42
CA ALA A 184 -24.74 -42.44 8.37
C ALA A 184 -25.93 -43.27 7.83
N GLN A 185 -26.16 -43.27 6.51
CA GLN A 185 -27.21 -44.06 5.85
C GLN A 185 -26.82 -45.55 5.74
N GLY A 186 -25.52 -45.84 5.54
CA GLY A 186 -25.02 -47.25 5.41
C GLY A 186 -25.20 -48.13 6.65
N ASP A 187 -25.48 -47.56 7.81
CA ASP A 187 -25.71 -48.29 9.09
C ASP A 187 -27.16 -48.74 9.28
N THR A 188 -28.08 -48.35 8.38
CA THR A 188 -29.48 -48.78 8.45
C THR A 188 -29.73 -50.00 7.55
N ALA A 189 -29.81 -51.16 8.17
CA ALA A 189 -30.12 -52.41 7.50
C ALA A 189 -31.53 -52.40 6.89
N GLY A 190 -31.61 -52.18 5.56
CA GLY A 190 -32.88 -52.16 4.82
C GLY A 190 -32.83 -51.62 3.41
N THR A 191 -31.65 -51.43 2.86
CA THR A 191 -31.42 -50.78 1.56
C THR A 191 -31.92 -51.61 0.39
N THR A 192 -32.75 -51.04 -0.49
CA THR A 192 -33.23 -51.71 -1.73
C THR A 192 -32.14 -51.71 -2.82
N ALA A 193 -32.20 -52.66 -3.75
CA ALA A 193 -31.19 -52.78 -4.82
C ALA A 193 -31.01 -51.53 -5.68
N GLY A 194 -32.01 -50.63 -5.75
CA GLY A 194 -31.95 -49.33 -6.46
C GLY A 194 -31.13 -48.31 -5.71
N GLU A 195 -31.30 -48.23 -4.38
CA GLU A 195 -30.51 -47.33 -3.53
C GLU A 195 -29.01 -47.72 -3.51
N LEU A 196 -28.69 -49.04 -3.55
CA LEU A 196 -27.31 -49.51 -3.68
C LEU A 196 -26.62 -49.10 -5.00
N VAL A 197 -27.35 -49.02 -6.10
CA VAL A 197 -26.80 -48.57 -7.40
C VAL A 197 -26.56 -47.10 -7.40
N ASP A 198 -27.45 -46.31 -6.82
CA ASP A 198 -27.29 -44.87 -6.70
C ASP A 198 -26.11 -44.52 -5.77
N ASP A 199 -25.96 -45.21 -4.64
CA ASP A 199 -24.83 -45.07 -3.73
C ASP A 199 -23.49 -45.43 -4.39
N LEU A 200 -23.45 -46.43 -5.27
CA LEU A 200 -22.24 -46.80 -5.99
C LEU A 200 -21.83 -45.76 -7.03
N GLN A 201 -22.80 -45.16 -7.70
CA GLN A 201 -22.55 -44.05 -8.64
C GLN A 201 -22.04 -42.76 -7.93
N VAL A 202 -22.66 -42.47 -6.77
CA VAL A 202 -22.22 -41.34 -5.94
C VAL A 202 -20.80 -41.58 -5.44
N GLN A 203 -20.45 -42.77 -4.95
CA GLN A 203 -19.11 -43.10 -4.49
C GLN A 203 -18.07 -43.04 -5.62
N GLN A 204 -18.39 -43.49 -6.82
CA GLN A 204 -17.51 -43.34 -7.98
C GLN A 204 -17.30 -41.85 -8.38
N SER A 205 -18.37 -41.09 -8.37
CA SER A 205 -18.29 -39.64 -8.65
C SER A 205 -17.47 -38.90 -7.60
N LEU A 206 -17.62 -39.25 -6.32
CA LEU A 206 -16.81 -38.73 -5.22
C LEU A 206 -15.33 -39.03 -5.42
N SER A 207 -14.98 -40.31 -5.75
CA SER A 207 -13.60 -40.70 -6.00
C SER A 207 -12.98 -39.89 -7.16
N ASN A 208 -13.72 -39.73 -8.24
CA ASN A 208 -13.27 -38.95 -9.38
C ASN A 208 -13.04 -37.49 -9.03
N ILE A 209 -13.94 -36.87 -8.26
CA ILE A 209 -13.80 -35.49 -7.81
C ILE A 209 -12.59 -35.33 -6.89
N TYR A 210 -12.39 -36.22 -5.93
CA TYR A 210 -11.22 -36.15 -5.03
C TYR A 210 -9.90 -36.20 -5.82
N ASN A 211 -9.79 -37.10 -6.80
CA ASN A 211 -8.60 -37.18 -7.66
C ASN A 211 -8.39 -35.91 -8.48
N THR A 212 -9.48 -35.33 -9.01
CA THR A 212 -9.42 -34.10 -9.80
C THR A 212 -9.10 -32.90 -8.91
N LEU A 213 -9.68 -32.86 -7.72
CA LEU A 213 -9.42 -31.82 -6.70
C LEU A 213 -7.95 -31.83 -6.25
N GLU A 214 -7.39 -33.01 -5.94
CA GLU A 214 -5.98 -33.15 -5.58
C GLU A 214 -5.07 -32.67 -6.73
N SER A 215 -5.38 -33.03 -7.96
CA SER A 215 -4.64 -32.58 -9.14
C SER A 215 -4.74 -31.07 -9.34
N THR A 216 -5.91 -30.48 -9.04
CA THR A 216 -6.15 -29.04 -9.14
C THR A 216 -5.36 -28.30 -8.07
N ILE A 217 -5.40 -28.76 -6.81
CA ILE A 217 -4.63 -28.17 -5.71
C ILE A 217 -3.14 -28.20 -6.03
N LYS A 218 -2.63 -29.36 -6.50
CA LYS A 218 -1.23 -29.47 -6.90
C LYS A 218 -0.86 -28.48 -8.00
N ALA A 219 -1.69 -28.34 -9.04
CA ALA A 219 -1.45 -27.38 -10.12
C ALA A 219 -1.44 -25.93 -9.60
N MET A 220 -2.29 -25.60 -8.61
CA MET A 220 -2.30 -24.28 -7.97
C MET A 220 -1.06 -24.04 -7.09
N ASP A 221 -0.58 -25.07 -6.40
CA ASP A 221 0.59 -24.96 -5.52
C ASP A 221 1.90 -24.83 -6.30
N ASP A 222 1.94 -25.34 -7.54
CA ASP A 222 3.09 -25.16 -8.44
C ASP A 222 3.23 -23.73 -8.97
N VAL A 223 2.15 -22.93 -8.99
CA VAL A 223 2.16 -21.51 -9.45
C VAL A 223 2.99 -20.61 -8.52
N PRO A 224 2.84 -20.61 -7.17
CA PRO A 224 3.70 -19.83 -6.27
C PRO A 224 5.18 -20.22 -6.35
N GLY A 225 5.51 -21.49 -6.58
CA GLY A 225 6.89 -21.95 -6.76
C GLY A 225 7.56 -21.34 -8.00
N LEU A 226 6.80 -21.08 -9.04
CA LEU A 226 7.26 -20.28 -10.19
C LEU A 226 7.47 -18.82 -9.77
N MET A 227 6.59 -18.23 -8.97
CA MET A 227 6.70 -16.84 -8.51
C MET A 227 7.94 -16.59 -7.63
N ASP A 228 8.31 -17.53 -6.77
CA ASP A 228 9.53 -17.43 -5.95
C ASP A 228 10.81 -17.39 -6.81
N GLN A 229 10.77 -17.96 -8.01
CA GLN A 229 11.85 -17.85 -9.00
C GLN A 229 11.91 -16.47 -9.68
N PHE A 230 10.80 -15.72 -9.68
CA PHE A 230 10.73 -14.38 -10.27
C PHE A 230 11.12 -13.26 -9.31
N THR A 231 11.16 -13.53 -7.99
CA THR A 231 11.47 -12.53 -6.95
C THR A 231 12.92 -12.59 -6.46
N GLN A 232 13.74 -13.51 -6.96
CA GLN A 232 15.18 -13.58 -6.72
C GLN A 232 16.00 -12.95 -7.86
#